data_5492a5813a3bea516aaca47428c50296
#
_entry.id   5492a5813a3bea516aaca47428c50296
#
_cell.length_a   1.000
_cell.length_b   1.000
_cell.length_c   1.000
_cell.angle_alpha   90.00
_cell.angle_beta   90.00
_cell.angle_gamma   90.00
#
_symmetry.space_group_name_H-M   'P 1'
#
loop_
_entity.id
_entity.type
_entity.pdbx_description
1 polymer ?
#
loop_
_entity_poly.entity_id
_entity_poly.type
_entity_poly.pdbx_seq_one_letter_code
_entity_poly.pdbx_strand_id
1 'polypeptide(L)'
;MVTATFTSQLDYESLDHYYDESSLELRTERSGKAVYVDTDTHNKIVLEGSNLSYDGDMLVGGTITDVTFKDNDGNLYASIANADYDAAKLQTALADKGFDGMLNYAFHDDDLLIGSSARDWLWGGRGDDVLKGHGGRDFLDGDKGNDTLIGGGGSDLFVFHKNDGNDTIKDFDADGGGRHQDYIGVDSMSDFSIHKSGNDTVIEFDDGHTVTLLGVQRSHVTDADFHLV
;
A
#
# COMPACT_ATOMS: atom_id res chain seq x y z
N MET A 1 8.98 -4.14 -9.98
CA MET A 1 7.98 -3.05 -9.83
C MET A 1 6.62 -3.58 -10.24
N VAL A 2 5.75 -3.76 -9.33
CA VAL A 2 4.32 -3.99 -9.59
C VAL A 2 3.56 -2.67 -9.56
N THR A 3 2.34 -2.67 -10.09
CA THR A 3 1.45 -1.52 -10.00
C THR A 3 0.16 -1.96 -9.35
N ALA A 4 -0.12 -1.47 -8.16
CA ALA A 4 -1.40 -1.63 -7.49
C ALA A 4 -2.26 -0.40 -7.70
N THR A 5 -3.53 -0.60 -8.06
CA THR A 5 -4.50 0.48 -8.29
C THR A 5 -5.76 0.20 -7.47
N PHE A 6 -6.17 1.17 -6.68
CA PHE A 6 -7.38 1.14 -5.89
C PHE A 6 -8.43 2.04 -6.54
N THR A 7 -9.66 1.57 -6.64
CA THR A 7 -10.74 2.28 -7.34
C THR A 7 -11.84 2.79 -6.41
N SER A 8 -11.79 2.38 -5.15
CA SER A 8 -12.71 2.81 -4.10
C SER A 8 -11.96 2.85 -2.77
N GLN A 9 -12.58 3.42 -1.76
CA GLN A 9 -12.05 3.39 -0.40
C GLN A 9 -11.72 1.95 0.00
N LEU A 10 -10.45 1.65 0.06
CA LEU A 10 -9.92 0.41 0.58
C LEU A 10 -9.03 0.76 1.76
N ASP A 11 -9.46 0.38 2.94
CA ASP A 11 -8.56 0.25 4.05
C ASP A 11 -8.14 -1.23 4.18
N TYR A 12 -6.98 -1.45 4.70
CA TYR A 12 -6.40 -2.78 4.92
C TYR A 12 -7.33 -3.69 5.75
N GLU A 13 -8.02 -3.13 6.76
CA GLU A 13 -9.02 -3.81 7.55
C GLU A 13 -10.27 -4.20 6.73
N SER A 14 -10.54 -3.49 5.61
CA SER A 14 -11.65 -3.81 4.73
C SER A 14 -11.39 -5.07 3.90
N LEU A 15 -10.17 -5.34 3.46
CA LEU A 15 -9.87 -6.55 2.69
C LEU A 15 -10.14 -7.81 3.51
N ASP A 16 -9.74 -7.85 4.78
CA ASP A 16 -10.06 -8.92 5.71
C ASP A 16 -11.57 -9.04 5.97
N HIS A 17 -12.32 -7.96 5.82
CA HIS A 17 -13.77 -7.97 5.98
C HIS A 17 -14.52 -8.39 4.72
N TYR A 18 -13.89 -8.18 3.54
CA TYR A 18 -14.47 -8.54 2.24
C TYR A 18 -14.17 -9.98 1.82
N TYR A 19 -13.13 -10.60 2.37
CA TYR A 19 -12.71 -11.95 2.02
C TYR A 19 -12.35 -12.74 3.29
N ASP A 20 -13.24 -13.61 3.72
CA ASP A 20 -12.90 -14.62 4.74
C ASP A 20 -12.08 -15.74 4.06
N GLU A 21 -10.82 -15.88 4.46
CA GLU A 21 -9.91 -16.87 3.92
C GLU A 21 -10.43 -18.30 4.04
N SER A 22 -11.18 -18.59 5.11
CA SER A 22 -11.79 -19.90 5.34
C SER A 22 -12.94 -20.19 4.37
N SER A 23 -13.47 -19.16 3.72
CA SER A 23 -14.58 -19.24 2.78
C SER A 23 -14.18 -19.17 1.32
N LEU A 24 -12.88 -18.97 1.00
CA LEU A 24 -12.39 -18.88 -0.37
C LEU A 24 -12.37 -20.25 -1.05
N GLU A 25 -13.12 -20.40 -2.12
CA GLU A 25 -13.13 -21.61 -2.96
C GLU A 25 -12.63 -21.31 -4.38
N LEU A 26 -11.74 -22.15 -4.88
CA LEU A 26 -11.32 -22.09 -6.28
C LEU A 26 -12.46 -22.57 -7.20
N ARG A 27 -12.94 -21.70 -8.07
CA ARG A 27 -14.08 -21.97 -8.98
C ARG A 27 -13.69 -22.10 -10.44
N THR A 28 -12.52 -21.60 -10.84
CA THR A 28 -12.07 -21.65 -12.22
C THR A 28 -10.59 -22.00 -12.27
N GLU A 29 -10.28 -23.07 -12.98
CA GLU A 29 -8.92 -23.56 -13.20
C GLU A 29 -8.60 -23.55 -14.69
N ARG A 30 -7.64 -22.74 -15.08
CA ARG A 30 -7.12 -22.71 -16.46
C ARG A 30 -5.63 -22.38 -16.41
N SER A 31 -4.90 -22.74 -17.45
CA SER A 31 -3.45 -22.48 -17.51
C SER A 31 -3.06 -20.98 -17.47
N GLY A 32 -3.99 -20.09 -17.63
CA GLY A 32 -3.76 -18.64 -17.59
C GLY A 32 -4.65 -17.89 -16.59
N LYS A 33 -5.50 -18.60 -15.85
CA LYS A 33 -6.45 -17.92 -14.95
C LYS A 33 -6.94 -18.80 -13.82
N ALA A 34 -6.90 -18.28 -12.59
CA ALA A 34 -7.60 -18.83 -11.43
C ALA A 34 -8.64 -17.83 -10.91
N VAL A 35 -9.77 -18.30 -10.44
CA VAL A 35 -10.78 -17.47 -9.82
C VAL A 35 -11.17 -18.08 -8.47
N TYR A 36 -10.85 -17.42 -7.41
CA TYR A 36 -11.32 -17.71 -6.05
C TYR A 36 -12.60 -16.93 -5.79
N VAL A 37 -13.57 -17.56 -5.17
CA VAL A 37 -14.84 -16.95 -4.79
C VAL A 37 -15.01 -17.15 -3.28
N ASP A 38 -15.23 -16.07 -2.58
CA ASP A 38 -15.67 -16.11 -1.19
C ASP A 38 -17.11 -16.64 -1.14
N THR A 39 -17.35 -17.72 -0.38
CA THR A 39 -18.65 -18.39 -0.37
C THR A 39 -19.72 -17.61 0.38
N ASP A 40 -19.34 -16.72 1.27
CA ASP A 40 -20.23 -15.92 2.09
C ASP A 40 -20.62 -14.61 1.41
N THR A 41 -19.66 -13.87 0.91
CA THR A 41 -19.88 -12.56 0.26
C THR A 41 -20.06 -12.65 -1.25
N HIS A 42 -19.61 -13.75 -1.87
CA HIS A 42 -19.50 -13.94 -3.32
C HIS A 42 -18.54 -12.98 -4.03
N ASN A 43 -17.70 -12.32 -3.30
CA ASN A 43 -16.61 -11.51 -3.83
C ASN A 43 -15.56 -12.42 -4.51
N LYS A 44 -14.77 -11.86 -5.42
CA LYS A 44 -13.88 -12.65 -6.26
C LYS A 44 -12.46 -12.14 -6.26
N ILE A 45 -11.51 -13.05 -6.12
CA ILE A 45 -10.10 -12.81 -6.43
C ILE A 45 -9.80 -13.50 -7.76
N VAL A 46 -9.35 -12.72 -8.72
CA VAL A 46 -8.99 -13.21 -10.06
C VAL A 46 -7.47 -13.11 -10.20
N LEU A 47 -6.83 -14.26 -10.39
CA LEU A 47 -5.41 -14.36 -10.70
C LEU A 47 -5.25 -14.64 -12.17
N GLU A 48 -4.55 -13.79 -12.91
CA GLU A 48 -4.18 -14.02 -14.31
C GLU A 48 -2.68 -14.23 -14.41
N GLY A 49 -2.26 -15.08 -15.34
CA GLY A 49 -0.85 -15.45 -15.43
C GLY A 49 -0.56 -16.46 -16.52
N SER A 50 0.55 -17.17 -16.39
CA SER A 50 0.98 -18.17 -17.37
C SER A 50 1.37 -19.48 -16.70
N ASN A 51 1.11 -20.59 -17.41
CA ASN A 51 1.45 -21.95 -16.97
C ASN A 51 0.91 -22.32 -15.58
N LEU A 52 -0.24 -21.76 -15.19
CA LEU A 52 -0.88 -22.07 -13.92
C LEU A 52 -1.21 -23.56 -13.86
N SER A 53 -0.84 -24.20 -12.78
CA SER A 53 -1.05 -25.63 -12.53
C SER A 53 -1.66 -25.85 -11.15
N TYR A 54 -2.45 -26.91 -11.03
CA TYR A 54 -3.31 -27.15 -9.87
C TYR A 54 -3.12 -28.56 -9.32
N ASP A 55 -3.30 -28.72 -8.02
CA ASP A 55 -3.45 -30.01 -7.33
C ASP A 55 -4.72 -29.94 -6.46
N GLY A 56 -5.80 -30.55 -6.94
CA GLY A 56 -7.14 -30.30 -6.39
C GLY A 56 -7.50 -28.82 -6.51
N ASP A 57 -7.97 -28.22 -5.41
CA ASP A 57 -8.36 -26.82 -5.35
C ASP A 57 -7.18 -25.88 -5.03
N MET A 58 -5.94 -26.37 -5.08
CA MET A 58 -4.75 -25.56 -4.79
C MET A 58 -3.99 -25.20 -6.05
N LEU A 59 -3.61 -23.93 -6.15
CA LEU A 59 -2.69 -23.45 -7.18
C LEU A 59 -1.24 -23.81 -6.77
N VAL A 60 -0.58 -24.66 -7.54
CA VAL A 60 0.72 -25.24 -7.17
C VAL A 60 1.87 -24.83 -8.08
N GLY A 61 1.65 -24.03 -9.10
CA GLY A 61 2.72 -23.55 -9.96
C GLY A 61 2.25 -22.62 -11.06
N GLY A 62 3.23 -22.01 -11.71
CA GLY A 62 3.06 -21.00 -12.75
C GLY A 62 3.47 -19.61 -12.26
N THR A 63 3.29 -18.63 -13.13
CA THR A 63 3.58 -17.21 -12.83
C THR A 63 2.29 -16.42 -12.84
N ILE A 64 2.05 -15.64 -11.80
CA ILE A 64 0.93 -14.68 -11.72
C ILE A 64 1.43 -13.33 -12.20
N THR A 65 0.73 -12.74 -13.15
CA THR A 65 1.04 -11.41 -13.71
C THR A 65 0.08 -10.34 -13.24
N ASP A 66 -1.14 -10.73 -12.89
CA ASP A 66 -2.18 -9.79 -12.47
C ASP A 66 -3.06 -10.42 -11.38
N VAL A 67 -3.40 -9.62 -10.37
CA VAL A 67 -4.36 -9.96 -9.33
C VAL A 67 -5.47 -8.92 -9.35
N THR A 68 -6.72 -9.34 -9.35
CA THR A 68 -7.87 -8.45 -9.39
C THR A 68 -8.88 -8.82 -8.31
N PHE A 69 -9.27 -7.85 -7.51
CA PHE A 69 -10.26 -7.97 -6.45
C PHE A 69 -11.58 -7.36 -6.92
N LYS A 70 -12.66 -8.13 -6.85
CA LYS A 70 -13.99 -7.73 -7.32
C LYS A 70 -15.07 -8.04 -6.30
N ASP A 71 -16.12 -7.19 -6.28
CA ASP A 71 -17.36 -7.51 -5.57
C ASP A 71 -18.17 -8.61 -6.27
N ASN A 72 -19.29 -8.99 -5.68
CA ASN A 72 -20.18 -10.00 -6.24
C ASN A 72 -20.83 -9.55 -7.55
N ASP A 73 -21.01 -8.27 -7.76
CA ASP A 73 -21.55 -7.66 -8.99
C ASP A 73 -20.49 -7.53 -10.10
N GLY A 74 -19.21 -7.76 -9.74
CA GLY A 74 -18.08 -7.73 -10.65
C GLY A 74 -17.41 -6.34 -10.76
N ASN A 75 -17.76 -5.38 -9.89
CA ASN A 75 -17.08 -4.10 -9.83
C ASN A 75 -15.67 -4.28 -9.28
N LEU A 76 -14.73 -3.52 -9.80
CA LEU A 76 -13.34 -3.56 -9.41
C LEU A 76 -13.14 -2.79 -8.09
N TYR A 77 -12.50 -3.41 -7.11
CA TYR A 77 -12.01 -2.76 -5.90
C TYR A 77 -10.55 -2.38 -6.02
N ALA A 78 -9.73 -3.35 -6.37
CA ALA A 78 -8.30 -3.18 -6.51
C ALA A 78 -7.74 -4.08 -7.59
N SER A 79 -6.59 -3.73 -8.11
CA SER A 79 -5.82 -4.58 -9.01
C SER A 79 -4.32 -4.40 -8.77
N ILE A 80 -3.58 -5.49 -8.91
CA ILE A 80 -2.13 -5.53 -8.97
C ILE A 80 -1.76 -5.98 -10.36
N ALA A 81 -0.96 -5.21 -11.07
CA ALA A 81 -0.55 -5.51 -12.44
C ALA A 81 0.97 -5.50 -12.58
N ASN A 82 1.46 -6.11 -13.65
CA ASN A 82 2.89 -6.28 -13.93
C ASN A 82 3.64 -7.11 -12.87
N ALA A 83 2.93 -7.98 -12.19
CA ALA A 83 3.51 -8.90 -11.23
C ALA A 83 4.36 -9.98 -11.94
N ASP A 84 5.28 -10.57 -11.19
CA ASP A 84 6.03 -11.77 -11.58
C ASP A 84 6.06 -12.73 -10.39
N TYR A 85 4.86 -13.05 -9.88
CA TYR A 85 4.74 -13.85 -8.67
C TYR A 85 4.76 -15.35 -8.99
N ASP A 86 5.55 -16.09 -8.22
CA ASP A 86 5.44 -17.55 -8.17
C ASP A 86 4.09 -17.94 -7.56
N ALA A 87 3.27 -18.61 -8.34
CA ALA A 87 1.90 -18.94 -7.95
C ALA A 87 1.83 -19.84 -6.71
N ALA A 88 2.79 -20.78 -6.55
CA ALA A 88 2.82 -21.65 -5.38
C ALA A 88 3.23 -20.90 -4.11
N LYS A 89 4.13 -19.92 -4.23
CA LYS A 89 4.52 -19.08 -3.08
C LYS A 89 3.39 -18.13 -2.66
N LEU A 90 2.71 -17.52 -3.64
CA LEU A 90 1.55 -16.68 -3.38
C LEU A 90 0.44 -17.47 -2.67
N GLN A 91 0.14 -18.69 -3.15
CA GLN A 91 -0.81 -19.61 -2.51
C GLN A 91 -0.37 -20.00 -1.10
N THR A 92 0.92 -20.29 -0.90
CA THR A 92 1.47 -20.62 0.42
C THR A 92 1.35 -19.44 1.38
N ALA A 93 1.69 -18.24 0.92
CA ALA A 93 1.59 -17.01 1.71
C ALA A 93 0.14 -16.72 2.13
N LEU A 94 -0.81 -16.92 1.21
CA LEU A 94 -2.24 -16.83 1.48
C LEU A 94 -2.70 -17.89 2.50
N ALA A 95 -2.26 -19.13 2.36
CA ALA A 95 -2.65 -20.22 3.26
C ALA A 95 -2.05 -20.12 4.67
N ASP A 96 -0.83 -19.58 4.80
CA ASP A 96 -0.12 -19.51 6.08
C ASP A 96 -0.52 -18.31 6.94
N LYS A 97 -0.78 -17.18 6.32
CA LYS A 97 -1.01 -15.88 6.99
C LYS A 97 -2.14 -15.05 6.35
N GLY A 98 -2.93 -15.68 5.52
CA GLY A 98 -4.04 -15.03 4.88
C GLY A 98 -3.67 -13.90 3.93
N PHE A 99 -4.53 -12.90 3.86
CA PHE A 99 -4.30 -11.70 3.04
C PHE A 99 -3.01 -10.98 3.42
N ASP A 100 -2.68 -10.89 4.69
CA ASP A 100 -1.43 -10.30 5.17
C ASP A 100 -0.21 -10.99 4.58
N GLY A 101 -0.23 -12.32 4.55
CA GLY A 101 0.84 -13.10 3.96
C GLY A 101 0.96 -12.87 2.46
N MET A 102 -0.17 -12.81 1.77
CA MET A 102 -0.24 -12.54 0.34
C MET A 102 0.28 -11.13 0.01
N LEU A 103 -0.17 -10.11 0.73
CA LEU A 103 0.26 -8.72 0.53
C LEU A 103 1.76 -8.56 0.85
N ASN A 104 2.24 -9.13 1.96
CA ASN A 104 3.66 -9.13 2.28
C ASN A 104 4.53 -9.86 1.24
N TYR A 105 3.97 -10.85 0.54
CA TYR A 105 4.66 -11.49 -0.58
C TYR A 105 4.58 -10.64 -1.85
N ALA A 106 3.49 -9.94 -2.06
CA ALA A 106 3.26 -9.11 -3.24
C ALA A 106 4.08 -7.79 -3.20
N PHE A 107 4.16 -7.16 -2.04
CA PHE A 107 4.84 -5.86 -1.85
C PHE A 107 6.18 -6.05 -1.13
N HIS A 108 7.20 -6.55 -1.84
CA HIS A 108 8.53 -6.79 -1.29
C HIS A 108 9.67 -6.29 -2.19
N ASP A 109 9.37 -5.73 -3.34
CA ASP A 109 10.27 -5.08 -4.30
C ASP A 109 9.77 -3.64 -4.53
N ASP A 110 10.49 -2.86 -5.32
CA ASP A 110 10.08 -1.50 -5.68
C ASP A 110 8.73 -1.48 -6.40
N ASP A 111 7.72 -0.83 -5.83
CA ASP A 111 6.34 -0.88 -6.28
C ASP A 111 5.73 0.50 -6.59
N LEU A 112 4.64 0.51 -7.33
CA LEU A 112 3.83 1.69 -7.58
C LEU A 112 2.39 1.46 -7.11
N LEU A 113 1.99 2.14 -6.03
CA LEU A 113 0.66 2.10 -5.47
C LEU A 113 -0.10 3.37 -5.84
N ILE A 114 -1.31 3.20 -6.38
CA ILE A 114 -2.14 4.31 -6.85
C ILE A 114 -3.50 4.21 -6.18
N GLY A 115 -3.79 5.16 -5.30
CA GLY A 115 -5.07 5.32 -4.64
C GLY A 115 -6.17 5.85 -5.56
N SER A 116 -7.34 6.03 -5.01
CA SER A 116 -8.56 6.50 -5.67
C SER A 116 -8.76 8.02 -5.49
N SER A 117 -9.98 8.50 -5.62
CA SER A 117 -10.37 9.86 -5.22
C SER A 117 -11.07 9.89 -3.85
N ALA A 118 -11.14 8.78 -3.16
CA ALA A 118 -11.68 8.62 -1.83
C ALA A 118 -10.54 8.38 -0.82
N ARG A 119 -10.88 8.22 0.44
CA ARG A 119 -9.90 7.86 1.46
C ARG A 119 -9.29 6.49 1.18
N ASP A 120 -7.97 6.42 1.12
CA ASP A 120 -7.21 5.19 0.88
C ASP A 120 -6.17 4.93 2.00
N TRP A 121 -5.81 3.66 2.15
CA TRP A 121 -4.69 3.22 2.97
C TRP A 121 -3.69 2.52 2.06
N LEU A 122 -2.54 3.16 1.84
CA LEU A 122 -1.49 2.67 0.97
C LEU A 122 -0.30 2.26 1.83
N TRP A 123 0.14 1.03 1.67
CA TRP A 123 1.28 0.46 2.35
C TRP A 123 2.25 -0.14 1.32
N GLY A 124 3.49 0.40 1.27
CA GLY A 124 4.53 0.02 0.29
C GLY A 124 5.20 -1.31 0.61
N GLY A 125 5.59 -1.50 1.87
CA GLY A 125 6.17 -2.71 2.36
C GLY A 125 7.69 -2.70 2.32
N ARG A 126 8.32 -3.39 1.41
CA ARG A 126 9.77 -3.37 1.23
C ARG A 126 10.10 -2.99 -0.18
N GLY A 127 11.15 -2.20 -0.36
CA GLY A 127 11.59 -1.72 -1.66
C GLY A 127 11.57 -0.21 -1.69
N ASP A 128 12.06 0.39 -2.74
CA ASP A 128 11.99 1.83 -2.94
C ASP A 128 10.68 2.15 -3.69
N ASP A 129 9.61 2.43 -2.95
CA ASP A 129 8.23 2.47 -3.45
C ASP A 129 7.79 3.87 -3.89
N VAL A 130 6.73 3.92 -4.69
CA VAL A 130 6.02 5.15 -5.06
C VAL A 130 4.55 5.01 -4.70
N LEU A 131 4.10 5.77 -3.70
CA LEU A 131 2.72 5.82 -3.24
C LEU A 131 2.05 7.12 -3.69
N LYS A 132 0.85 7.02 -4.29
CA LYS A 132 0.04 8.16 -4.76
C LYS A 132 -1.38 8.04 -4.23
N GLY A 133 -1.76 8.88 -3.27
CA GLY A 133 -3.11 8.91 -2.70
C GLY A 133 -4.15 9.47 -3.67
N HIS A 134 -3.79 10.46 -4.48
CA HIS A 134 -4.65 11.24 -5.37
C HIS A 134 -5.57 12.20 -4.65
N GLY A 135 -6.69 11.80 -4.16
CA GLY A 135 -7.62 12.68 -3.51
C GLY A 135 -8.44 11.96 -2.48
N GLY A 136 -8.63 12.61 -1.36
CA GLY A 136 -9.24 11.92 -0.25
C GLY A 136 -8.66 12.42 1.06
N ARG A 137 -8.57 11.52 1.97
CA ARG A 137 -7.93 11.71 3.24
C ARG A 137 -7.12 10.45 3.50
N ASP A 138 -5.97 10.40 2.87
CA ASP A 138 -5.25 9.17 2.68
C ASP A 138 -4.26 8.88 3.82
N PHE A 139 -3.98 7.62 4.01
CA PHE A 139 -2.92 7.11 4.89
C PHE A 139 -1.85 6.48 3.99
N LEU A 140 -0.63 7.00 4.06
CA LEU A 140 0.49 6.53 3.26
C LEU A 140 1.62 6.10 4.18
N ASP A 141 2.01 4.84 4.06
CA ASP A 141 3.12 4.22 4.79
C ASP A 141 4.03 3.51 3.78
N GLY A 142 5.23 4.03 3.57
CA GLY A 142 6.23 3.43 2.69
C GLY A 142 6.81 2.15 3.26
N ASP A 143 6.90 2.05 4.61
CA ASP A 143 7.61 1.04 5.39
C ASP A 143 9.12 1.04 5.02
N LYS A 144 9.69 -0.07 4.60
CA LYS A 144 11.15 -0.23 4.44
C LYS A 144 11.63 0.11 3.03
N GLY A 145 12.41 1.16 2.91
CA GLY A 145 12.99 1.57 1.63
C GLY A 145 13.30 3.04 1.58
N ASN A 146 13.54 3.58 0.38
CA ASN A 146 13.63 5.02 0.20
C ASN A 146 12.46 5.45 -0.68
N ASP A 147 11.35 5.75 -0.04
CA ASP A 147 10.07 5.84 -0.67
C ASP A 147 9.75 7.24 -1.20
N THR A 148 8.89 7.29 -2.19
CA THR A 148 8.33 8.53 -2.72
C THR A 148 6.83 8.57 -2.45
N LEU A 149 6.41 9.49 -1.57
CA LEU A 149 5.04 9.63 -1.15
C LEU A 149 4.42 10.90 -1.74
N ILE A 150 3.20 10.78 -2.25
CA ILE A 150 2.41 11.85 -2.86
C ILE A 150 0.99 11.72 -2.32
N GLY A 151 0.59 12.59 -1.41
CA GLY A 151 -0.76 12.57 -0.83
C GLY A 151 -1.81 12.99 -1.84
N GLY A 152 -1.59 14.11 -2.49
CA GLY A 152 -2.49 14.65 -3.48
C GLY A 152 -3.41 15.71 -2.91
N GLY A 153 -4.70 15.54 -3.07
CA GLY A 153 -5.65 16.54 -2.58
C GLY A 153 -6.46 16.04 -1.41
N GLY A 154 -6.29 16.66 -0.28
CA GLY A 154 -6.98 16.25 0.93
C GLY A 154 -6.23 16.64 2.17
N SER A 155 -6.33 15.83 3.16
CA SER A 155 -5.68 16.01 4.46
C SER A 155 -5.05 14.67 4.81
N ASP A 156 -3.85 14.47 4.31
CA ASP A 156 -3.23 13.16 4.26
C ASP A 156 -2.35 12.90 5.49
N LEU A 157 -2.16 11.65 5.84
CA LEU A 157 -1.30 11.21 6.92
C LEU A 157 -0.18 10.35 6.34
N PHE A 158 1.04 10.85 6.43
CA PHE A 158 2.26 10.15 6.06
C PHE A 158 2.88 9.54 7.33
N VAL A 159 3.05 8.23 7.35
CA VAL A 159 3.49 7.50 8.54
C VAL A 159 4.92 7.01 8.38
N PHE A 160 5.69 7.14 9.45
CA PHE A 160 7.09 6.75 9.51
C PHE A 160 7.41 6.08 10.83
N HIS A 161 7.99 4.90 10.70
CA HIS A 161 8.44 4.07 11.80
C HIS A 161 9.97 3.96 11.84
N LYS A 162 10.47 3.34 12.86
CA LYS A 162 11.91 3.18 13.03
C LYS A 162 12.53 2.32 11.93
N ASN A 163 13.64 2.82 11.36
CA ASN A 163 14.41 2.19 10.26
C ASN A 163 13.60 2.03 8.96
N ASP A 164 12.70 2.91 8.63
CA ASP A 164 11.98 2.87 7.35
C ASP A 164 12.87 3.22 6.17
N GLY A 165 13.80 4.13 6.34
CA GLY A 165 14.74 4.51 5.29
C GLY A 165 14.77 6.01 5.05
N ASN A 166 15.10 6.44 3.82
CA ASN A 166 15.18 7.87 3.52
C ASN A 166 14.12 8.26 2.51
N ASP A 167 13.02 8.82 3.01
CA ASP A 167 11.81 9.02 2.24
C ASP A 167 11.66 10.44 1.75
N THR A 168 10.81 10.62 0.75
CA THR A 168 10.50 11.92 0.17
C THR A 168 9.01 12.11 0.02
N ILE A 169 8.45 13.12 0.69
CA ILE A 169 7.10 13.62 0.44
C ILE A 169 7.20 14.76 -0.58
N LYS A 170 6.44 14.63 -1.69
CA LYS A 170 6.56 15.58 -2.81
C LYS A 170 5.61 16.77 -2.75
N ASP A 171 4.55 16.68 -2.00
CA ASP A 171 3.45 17.65 -2.03
C ASP A 171 2.86 17.97 -0.64
N PHE A 172 3.66 17.83 0.42
CA PHE A 172 3.25 18.08 1.80
C PHE A 172 2.69 19.50 2.00
N ASP A 173 1.44 19.63 2.37
CA ASP A 173 0.80 20.91 2.75
C ASP A 173 0.94 21.17 4.24
N ALA A 174 1.97 21.96 4.59
CA ALA A 174 2.26 22.38 5.97
C ALA A 174 1.51 23.65 6.40
N ASP A 175 0.77 24.32 5.51
CA ASP A 175 0.11 25.59 5.79
C ASP A 175 -1.17 25.40 6.62
N GLY A 176 -0.95 25.21 7.92
CA GLY A 176 -1.92 24.85 8.91
C GLY A 176 -3.19 25.68 8.97
N GLY A 177 -4.30 25.00 9.15
CA GLY A 177 -5.62 25.51 9.42
C GLY A 177 -6.59 25.46 8.23
N GLY A 178 -6.20 24.82 7.12
CA GLY A 178 -7.05 24.52 5.99
C GLY A 178 -7.70 23.13 6.05
N ARG A 179 -8.63 22.88 5.14
CA ARG A 179 -9.26 21.56 4.96
C ARG A 179 -8.34 20.54 4.31
N HIS A 180 -7.11 20.92 4.01
CA HIS A 180 -6.15 20.17 3.20
C HIS A 180 -4.77 20.04 3.88
N GLN A 181 -4.65 20.41 5.15
CA GLN A 181 -3.40 20.24 5.89
C GLN A 181 -3.05 18.78 6.03
N ASP A 182 -1.80 18.45 5.69
CA ASP A 182 -1.24 17.13 5.84
C ASP A 182 -0.58 16.94 7.21
N TYR A 183 -0.37 15.68 7.57
CA TYR A 183 0.20 15.29 8.86
C TYR A 183 1.29 14.24 8.68
N ILE A 184 2.21 14.23 9.64
CA ILE A 184 3.27 13.25 9.76
C ILE A 184 3.01 12.40 11.01
N GLY A 185 2.79 11.12 10.83
CA GLY A 185 2.67 10.13 11.88
C GLY A 185 4.03 9.62 12.31
N VAL A 186 4.30 9.61 13.61
CA VAL A 186 5.58 9.16 14.17
C VAL A 186 5.36 8.34 15.45
N ASP A 187 6.27 7.42 15.75
CA ASP A 187 6.24 6.61 16.97
C ASP A 187 6.51 7.43 18.25
N SER A 188 7.25 8.54 18.13
CA SER A 188 7.64 9.39 19.24
C SER A 188 7.86 10.83 18.81
N MET A 189 7.38 11.79 19.61
CA MET A 189 7.57 13.23 19.37
C MET A 189 8.96 13.75 19.80
N SER A 190 9.81 12.91 20.34
CA SER A 190 11.13 13.31 20.87
C SER A 190 12.31 12.75 20.07
N ASP A 191 12.08 11.83 19.14
CA ASP A 191 13.11 11.01 18.53
C ASP A 191 13.52 11.52 17.14
N PHE A 192 13.30 12.82 16.87
CA PHE A 192 13.70 13.45 15.62
C PHE A 192 14.07 14.91 15.79
N SER A 193 14.80 15.43 14.82
CA SER A 193 15.10 16.85 14.65
C SER A 193 14.67 17.35 13.28
N ILE A 194 14.35 18.64 13.16
CA ILE A 194 13.86 19.21 11.91
C ILE A 194 14.79 20.34 11.49
N HIS A 195 15.34 20.26 10.29
CA HIS A 195 16.27 21.26 9.79
C HIS A 195 16.01 21.62 8.31
N LYS A 196 16.60 22.74 7.87
CA LYS A 196 16.49 23.20 6.49
C LYS A 196 17.58 22.58 5.63
N SER A 197 17.21 22.13 4.43
CA SER A 197 18.14 21.66 3.39
C SER A 197 17.81 22.30 2.04
N GLY A 198 18.50 23.37 1.69
CA GLY A 198 18.18 24.11 0.45
C GLY A 198 16.81 24.79 0.50
N ASN A 199 15.90 24.34 -0.36
CA ASN A 199 14.49 24.77 -0.37
C ASN A 199 13.56 23.80 0.37
N ASP A 200 14.10 22.70 0.90
CA ASP A 200 13.37 21.61 1.50
C ASP A 200 13.50 21.66 3.02
N THR A 201 12.62 20.94 3.68
CA THR A 201 12.71 20.62 5.11
C THR A 201 13.06 19.14 5.24
N VAL A 202 14.02 18.84 6.11
CA VAL A 202 14.40 17.46 6.43
C VAL A 202 14.10 17.19 7.89
N ILE A 203 13.41 16.09 8.13
CA ILE A 203 13.19 15.48 9.43
C ILE A 203 14.22 14.36 9.54
N GLU A 204 15.10 14.44 10.53
CA GLU A 204 16.15 13.45 10.78
C GLU A 204 15.83 12.75 12.10
N PHE A 205 15.65 11.45 12.07
CA PHE A 205 15.33 10.61 13.20
C PHE A 205 16.59 10.13 13.92
N ASP A 206 16.47 9.79 15.19
CA ASP A 206 17.61 9.41 16.05
C ASP A 206 18.32 8.13 15.61
N ASP A 207 17.67 7.28 14.83
CA ASP A 207 18.24 6.07 14.23
C ASP A 207 18.94 6.33 12.89
N GLY A 208 18.88 7.57 12.39
CA GLY A 208 19.60 8.06 11.22
C GLY A 208 18.82 8.03 9.90
N HIS A 209 17.56 7.54 9.90
CA HIS A 209 16.71 7.68 8.71
C HIS A 209 16.17 9.12 8.57
N THR A 210 15.72 9.49 7.38
CA THR A 210 15.29 10.87 7.09
C THR A 210 14.00 10.93 6.29
N VAL A 211 13.20 11.97 6.53
CA VAL A 211 12.07 12.33 5.66
C VAL A 211 12.31 13.73 5.08
N THR A 212 12.32 13.81 3.76
CA THR A 212 12.47 15.08 3.04
C THR A 212 11.12 15.59 2.57
N LEU A 213 10.72 16.76 3.07
CA LEU A 213 9.55 17.50 2.60
C LEU A 213 9.98 18.42 1.45
N LEU A 214 9.73 18.00 0.22
CA LEU A 214 10.25 18.66 -0.98
C LEU A 214 9.55 20.02 -1.20
N GLY A 215 10.34 21.08 -1.29
CA GLY A 215 9.84 22.44 -1.53
C GLY A 215 9.18 23.12 -0.31
N VAL A 216 9.12 22.46 0.83
CA VAL A 216 8.50 22.98 2.06
C VAL A 216 9.53 23.76 2.88
N GLN A 217 9.18 25.01 3.24
CA GLN A 217 10.05 25.81 4.10
C GLN A 217 9.98 25.35 5.55
N ARG A 218 11.13 25.23 6.21
CA ARG A 218 11.23 24.80 7.64
C ARG A 218 10.35 25.63 8.58
N SER A 219 10.13 26.92 8.30
CA SER A 219 9.29 27.81 9.12
C SER A 219 7.80 27.46 9.09
N HIS A 220 7.35 26.70 8.13
CA HIS A 220 5.95 26.26 8.01
C HIS A 220 5.70 24.95 8.78
N VAL A 221 6.74 24.15 9.02
CA VAL A 221 6.61 22.88 9.74
C VAL A 221 6.68 23.14 11.25
N THR A 222 5.64 22.74 11.97
CA THR A 222 5.44 22.97 13.41
C THR A 222 5.08 21.66 14.11
N ASP A 223 5.03 21.67 15.44
CA ASP A 223 4.61 20.50 16.23
C ASP A 223 3.15 20.08 15.92
N ALA A 224 2.34 20.98 15.36
CA ALA A 224 0.96 20.68 15.01
C ALA A 224 0.82 19.77 13.77
N ASP A 225 1.87 19.65 12.98
CA ASP A 225 1.92 18.79 11.80
C ASP A 225 2.25 17.32 12.15
N PHE A 226 2.59 17.05 13.43
CA PHE A 226 2.98 15.71 13.87
C PHE A 226 1.91 15.05 14.75
N HIS A 227 1.69 13.77 14.52
CA HIS A 227 0.81 12.92 15.30
C HIS A 227 1.52 11.65 15.77
N LEU A 228 1.18 11.17 16.97
CA LEU A 228 1.58 9.84 17.43
C LEU A 228 0.68 8.78 16.78
N VAL A 229 1.28 7.75 16.24
CA VAL A 229 0.63 6.61 15.57
C VAL A 229 0.96 5.30 16.26
#